data_0508d89d30f428db26a7a4f05b4b4ef4
#
_entry.id   0508d89d30f428db26a7a4f05b4b4ef4
#
_cell.length_a   1.000
_cell.length_b   1.000
_cell.length_c   1.000
_cell.angle_alpha   90.00
_cell.angle_beta   90.00
_cell.angle_gamma   90.00
#
_symmetry.space_group_name_H-M   'P 1'
#
loop_
_entity.id
_entity.type
_entity.pdbx_description
1 polymer ?
#
loop_
_entity_poly.entity_id
_entity_poly.type
_entity_poly.pdbx_seq_one_letter_code
_entity_poly.pdbx_strand_id
1 'polypeptide(L)'
;MANYHIAITDTLRKSGYTSNKQRNVNGTWRRVNGLKKQYANKGFPNAVLERIYTREDSTNADEETLAVEQVTHVLMGAKGLHAGNQETHGDGWTEIFEVSREQLIGYFGKAIQICKRLNWDIEKIVNWLEDYCTKKFGVISWSEHCYGE
;
A
#
# COMPACT_ATOMS: atom_id res chain seq x y z
N MET A 1 -3.78 -7.23 -11.42
CA MET A 1 -3.78 -5.90 -10.80
C MET A 1 -4.74 -5.84 -9.64
N ALA A 2 -4.20 -5.61 -8.49
CA ALA A 2 -4.98 -5.58 -7.27
C ALA A 2 -4.27 -4.78 -6.18
N ASN A 3 -5.06 -4.15 -5.31
CA ASN A 3 -4.58 -3.72 -4.01
C ASN A 3 -4.81 -4.86 -3.03
N TYR A 4 -3.84 -5.13 -2.20
CA TYR A 4 -3.94 -6.19 -1.19
C TYR A 4 -3.45 -5.69 0.15
N HIS A 5 -3.83 -6.39 1.22
CA HIS A 5 -3.18 -6.20 2.50
C HIS A 5 -2.92 -7.54 3.19
N ILE A 6 -1.80 -7.57 3.88
CA ILE A 6 -1.32 -8.73 4.60
C ILE A 6 -1.28 -8.37 6.08
N ALA A 7 -1.93 -9.18 6.92
CA ALA A 7 -1.76 -9.10 8.36
C ALA A 7 -0.44 -9.79 8.71
N ILE A 8 0.55 -9.00 9.13
CA ILE A 8 1.84 -9.52 9.60
C ILE A 8 1.67 -10.00 11.04
N THR A 9 1.00 -9.21 11.85
CA THR A 9 0.50 -9.55 13.19
C THR A 9 -0.94 -9.05 13.31
N ASP A 10 -1.53 -9.20 14.47
CA ASP A 10 -2.90 -8.71 14.72
C ASP A 10 -3.02 -7.20 14.52
N THR A 11 -1.95 -6.46 14.76
CA THR A 11 -1.96 -4.99 14.73
C THR A 11 -1.15 -4.38 13.59
N LEU A 12 -0.30 -5.15 12.92
CA LEU A 12 0.56 -4.67 11.84
C LEU A 12 0.09 -5.21 10.50
N ARG A 13 -0.07 -4.33 9.53
CA ARG A 13 -0.51 -4.71 8.17
C ARG A 13 0.36 -4.05 7.12
N LYS A 14 0.67 -4.82 6.09
CA LYS A 14 1.28 -4.31 4.87
C LYS A 14 0.18 -4.01 3.86
N SER A 15 0.22 -2.82 3.29
CA SER A 15 -0.65 -2.40 2.19
C SER A 15 0.18 -2.34 0.90
N GLY A 16 -0.27 -2.98 -0.16
CA GLY A 16 0.49 -3.03 -1.40
C GLY A 16 -0.39 -3.18 -2.63
N TYR A 17 0.26 -3.32 -3.78
CA TYR A 17 -0.44 -3.62 -5.02
C TYR A 17 0.33 -4.68 -5.82
N THR A 18 -0.38 -5.35 -6.72
CA THR A 18 0.23 -6.25 -7.68
C THR A 18 -0.25 -5.92 -9.09
N SER A 19 0.64 -6.08 -10.08
CA SER A 19 0.27 -6.03 -11.49
C SER A 19 -0.14 -7.43 -11.96
N ASN A 20 -0.73 -7.51 -13.16
CA ASN A 20 -1.07 -8.80 -13.76
C ASN A 20 0.14 -9.72 -13.93
N LYS A 21 1.33 -9.14 -14.14
CA LYS A 21 2.56 -9.90 -14.36
C LYS A 21 3.03 -10.67 -13.11
N GLN A 22 2.54 -10.30 -11.94
CA GLN A 22 2.95 -10.92 -10.67
C GLN A 22 2.06 -12.11 -10.28
N ARG A 23 1.03 -12.36 -11.06
CA ARG A 23 0.13 -13.47 -10.85
C ARG A 23 0.70 -14.74 -11.49
N ASN A 24 0.78 -15.84 -10.75
CA ASN A 24 1.31 -17.10 -11.30
C ASN A 24 0.25 -17.84 -12.12
N VAL A 25 0.67 -18.93 -12.78
CA VAL A 25 -0.19 -19.72 -13.67
C VAL A 25 -1.39 -20.36 -12.96
N ASN A 26 -1.32 -20.53 -11.65
CA ASN A 26 -2.38 -21.12 -10.82
C ASN A 26 -3.29 -20.06 -10.20
N GLY A 27 -3.12 -18.79 -10.56
CA GLY A 27 -3.90 -17.69 -10.01
C GLY A 27 -3.43 -17.22 -8.63
N THR A 28 -2.38 -17.81 -8.09
CA THR A 28 -1.77 -17.39 -6.83
C THR A 28 -0.90 -16.15 -7.05
N TRP A 29 -0.95 -15.22 -6.13
CA TRP A 29 -0.16 -13.99 -6.25
C TRP A 29 1.29 -14.28 -5.83
N ARG A 30 2.19 -14.30 -6.82
CA ARG A 30 3.62 -14.57 -6.61
C ARG A 30 4.23 -13.64 -5.56
N ARG A 31 3.91 -12.34 -5.66
CA ARG A 31 4.42 -11.35 -4.71
C ARG A 31 3.96 -11.62 -3.28
N VAL A 32 2.69 -12.00 -3.09
CA VAL A 32 2.16 -12.31 -1.77
C VAL A 32 2.88 -13.50 -1.15
N ASN A 33 3.10 -14.57 -1.93
CA ASN A 33 3.83 -15.74 -1.46
C ASN A 33 5.27 -15.41 -1.08
N GLY A 34 5.94 -14.56 -1.88
CA GLY A 34 7.29 -14.09 -1.58
C GLY A 34 7.35 -13.27 -0.29
N LEU A 35 6.35 -12.41 -0.07
CA LEU A 35 6.25 -11.61 1.15
C LEU A 35 6.00 -12.47 2.39
N LYS A 36 5.17 -13.50 2.28
CA LYS A 36 4.94 -14.44 3.40
C LYS A 36 6.24 -15.10 3.83
N LYS A 37 7.05 -15.55 2.86
CA LYS A 37 8.38 -16.10 3.14
C LYS A 37 9.29 -15.09 3.81
N GLN A 38 9.32 -13.87 3.29
CA GLN A 38 10.13 -12.78 3.83
C GLN A 38 9.77 -12.52 5.29
N TYR A 39 8.48 -12.42 5.60
CA TYR A 39 8.03 -12.17 6.97
C TYR A 39 8.31 -13.35 7.89
N ALA A 40 8.15 -14.57 7.41
CA ALA A 40 8.50 -15.76 8.20
C ALA A 40 9.99 -15.74 8.56
N ASN A 41 10.86 -15.37 7.61
CA ASN A 41 12.31 -15.26 7.85
C ASN A 41 12.66 -14.13 8.83
N LYS A 42 11.80 -13.15 8.98
CA LYS A 42 11.96 -12.04 9.92
C LYS A 42 11.28 -12.28 11.27
N GLY A 43 10.74 -13.48 11.51
CA GLY A 43 10.11 -13.82 12.77
C GLY A 43 8.58 -13.65 12.80
N PHE A 44 7.94 -13.54 11.63
CA PHE A 44 6.49 -13.40 11.52
C PHE A 44 5.90 -14.55 10.67
N PRO A 45 5.87 -15.79 11.21
CA PRO A 45 5.46 -16.95 10.41
C PRO A 45 3.96 -17.01 10.12
N ASN A 46 3.15 -16.23 10.82
CA ASN A 46 1.70 -16.23 10.70
C ASN A 46 1.15 -15.12 9.80
N ALA A 47 2.00 -14.48 9.00
CA ALA A 47 1.56 -13.45 8.06
C ALA A 47 0.59 -14.04 7.04
N VAL A 48 -0.58 -13.44 6.88
CA VAL A 48 -1.63 -13.94 5.98
C VAL A 48 -2.21 -12.83 5.13
N LEU A 49 -2.55 -13.19 3.89
CA LEU A 49 -3.30 -12.30 3.01
C LEU A 49 -4.73 -12.19 3.55
N GLU A 50 -5.17 -10.97 3.85
CA GLU A 50 -6.53 -10.76 4.37
C GLU A 50 -7.53 -10.36 3.29
N ARG A 51 -7.11 -9.57 2.29
CA ARG A 51 -8.04 -9.12 1.26
C ARG A 51 -7.34 -8.65 0.00
N ILE A 52 -8.03 -8.83 -1.13
CA ILE A 52 -7.63 -8.32 -2.45
C ILE A 52 -8.79 -7.46 -3.00
N TYR A 53 -8.44 -6.30 -3.54
CA TYR A 53 -9.37 -5.42 -4.25
C TYR A 53 -8.89 -5.31 -5.69
N THR A 54 -9.68 -5.79 -6.64
CA THR A 54 -9.28 -5.83 -8.06
C THR A 54 -9.86 -4.68 -8.85
N ARG A 55 -9.12 -4.24 -9.88
CA ARG A 55 -9.55 -3.28 -10.88
C ARG A 55 -9.16 -3.82 -12.25
N GLU A 56 -10.03 -4.67 -12.83
CA GLU A 56 -9.76 -5.36 -14.08
C GLU A 56 -10.48 -4.75 -15.28
N ASP A 57 -11.42 -3.85 -15.03
CA ASP A 57 -12.29 -3.24 -16.03
C ASP A 57 -11.77 -1.91 -16.59
N SER A 58 -10.55 -1.54 -16.26
CA SER A 58 -9.93 -0.30 -16.74
C SER A 58 -8.69 -0.61 -17.56
N THR A 59 -8.44 0.17 -18.62
CA THR A 59 -7.24 0.06 -19.45
C THR A 59 -5.98 0.50 -18.70
N ASN A 60 -6.13 1.32 -17.67
CA ASN A 60 -5.03 1.83 -16.83
C ASN A 60 -5.05 1.22 -15.43
N ALA A 61 -5.55 0.00 -15.29
CA ALA A 61 -5.79 -0.61 -13.98
C ALA A 61 -4.54 -0.72 -13.11
N ASP A 62 -3.36 -1.00 -13.70
CA ASP A 62 -2.11 -1.08 -12.94
C ASP A 62 -1.71 0.29 -12.37
N GLU A 63 -1.82 1.36 -13.15
CA GLU A 63 -1.51 2.72 -12.70
C GLU A 63 -2.50 3.19 -11.65
N GLU A 64 -3.78 2.87 -11.82
CA GLU A 64 -4.83 3.22 -10.86
C GLU A 64 -4.66 2.49 -9.53
N THR A 65 -4.30 1.21 -9.57
CA THR A 65 -4.04 0.43 -8.34
C THR A 65 -2.82 0.97 -7.57
N LEU A 66 -1.77 1.33 -8.31
CA LEU A 66 -0.60 1.96 -7.70
C LEU A 66 -0.97 3.32 -7.07
N ALA A 67 -1.80 4.10 -7.76
CA ALA A 67 -2.26 5.39 -7.23
C ALA A 67 -3.04 5.22 -5.93
N VAL A 68 -3.94 4.24 -5.86
CA VAL A 68 -4.71 3.94 -4.64
C VAL A 68 -3.76 3.54 -3.50
N GLU A 69 -2.76 2.71 -3.77
CA GLU A 69 -1.76 2.36 -2.77
C GLU A 69 -1.06 3.60 -2.23
N GLN A 70 -0.55 4.44 -3.11
CA GLN A 70 0.22 5.63 -2.72
C GLN A 70 -0.64 6.63 -1.92
N VAL A 71 -1.87 6.87 -2.34
CA VAL A 71 -2.79 7.74 -1.60
C VAL A 71 -3.10 7.15 -0.22
N THR A 72 -3.34 5.85 -0.15
CA THR A 72 -3.60 5.17 1.12
C THR A 72 -2.43 5.35 2.10
N HIS A 73 -1.20 5.17 1.61
CA HIS A 73 0.00 5.30 2.45
C HIS A 73 0.16 6.71 3.02
N VAL A 74 -0.03 7.75 2.21
CA VAL A 74 0.12 9.12 2.72
C VAL A 74 -0.99 9.50 3.69
N LEU A 75 -2.21 9.01 3.48
CA LEU A 75 -3.31 9.25 4.41
C LEU A 75 -3.03 8.61 5.78
N MET A 76 -2.57 7.36 5.79
CA MET A 76 -2.21 6.67 7.03
C MET A 76 -0.97 7.29 7.68
N GLY A 77 0.03 7.63 6.87
CA GLY A 77 1.25 8.25 7.37
C GLY A 77 1.00 9.59 8.04
N ALA A 78 0.08 10.39 7.50
CA ALA A 78 -0.30 11.68 8.10
C ALA A 78 -1.01 11.53 9.44
N LYS A 79 -1.56 10.35 9.73
CA LYS A 79 -2.16 10.02 11.03
C LYS A 79 -1.16 9.38 12.00
N GLY A 80 0.11 9.28 11.61
CA GLY A 80 1.14 8.69 12.48
C GLY A 80 1.04 7.18 12.61
N LEU A 81 0.43 6.49 11.64
CA LEU A 81 0.20 5.05 11.71
C LEU A 81 1.31 4.21 11.12
N HIS A 82 2.33 4.82 10.50
CA HIS A 82 3.46 4.09 9.95
C HIS A 82 4.24 3.39 11.07
N ALA A 83 4.47 2.10 10.93
CA ALA A 83 5.11 1.27 11.95
C ALA A 83 6.17 0.34 11.36
N GLY A 84 6.49 0.47 10.07
CA GLY A 84 7.50 -0.36 9.43
C GLY A 84 8.91 0.02 9.85
N ASN A 85 9.78 -0.99 9.90
CA ASN A 85 11.19 -0.82 10.23
C ASN A 85 12.01 -1.74 9.34
N GLN A 86 13.03 -1.21 8.68
CA GLN A 86 13.81 -1.97 7.70
C GLN A 86 14.50 -3.19 8.32
N GLU A 87 15.07 -3.07 9.52
CA GLU A 87 15.75 -4.18 10.19
C GLU A 87 14.75 -5.27 10.60
N THR A 88 13.60 -4.87 11.13
CA THR A 88 12.59 -5.80 11.65
C THR A 88 11.78 -6.45 10.55
N HIS A 89 11.40 -5.71 9.53
CA HIS A 89 10.44 -6.16 8.52
C HIS A 89 11.05 -6.41 7.14
N GLY A 90 12.27 -5.91 6.88
CA GLY A 90 12.93 -6.06 5.58
C GLY A 90 12.38 -5.14 4.51
N ASP A 91 12.52 -5.54 3.25
CA ASP A 91 12.05 -4.76 2.11
C ASP A 91 10.53 -4.55 2.20
N GLY A 92 10.07 -3.38 1.76
CA GLY A 92 8.66 -3.02 1.86
C GLY A 92 8.24 -2.47 3.22
N TRP A 93 9.20 -2.19 4.11
CA TRP A 93 8.92 -1.64 5.43
C TRP A 93 8.19 -0.29 5.38
N THR A 94 8.35 0.48 4.31
CA THR A 94 7.68 1.77 4.14
C THR A 94 6.16 1.63 3.97
N GLU A 95 5.69 0.41 3.69
CA GLU A 95 4.29 0.09 3.42
C GLU A 95 3.61 -0.64 4.57
N ILE A 96 4.23 -0.65 5.75
CA ILE A 96 3.73 -1.33 6.95
C ILE A 96 3.19 -0.30 7.95
N PHE A 97 1.96 -0.54 8.40
CA PHE A 97 1.21 0.39 9.25
C PHE A 97 0.57 -0.34 10.42
N GLU A 98 0.46 0.36 11.54
CA GLU A 98 -0.27 -0.15 12.71
C GLU A 98 -1.73 0.26 12.58
N VAL A 99 -2.54 -0.62 12.01
CA VAL A 99 -3.95 -0.37 11.72
C VAL A 99 -4.75 -1.66 11.89
N SER A 100 -6.01 -1.53 12.28
CA SER A 100 -6.95 -2.64 12.20
C SER A 100 -7.36 -2.86 10.75
N ARG A 101 -7.94 -4.03 10.48
CA ARG A 101 -8.48 -4.36 9.17
C ARG A 101 -9.52 -3.32 8.73
N GLU A 102 -10.42 -2.96 9.62
CA GLU A 102 -11.50 -2.00 9.35
C GLU A 102 -10.96 -0.62 9.06
N GLN A 103 -9.94 -0.17 9.79
CA GLN A 103 -9.29 1.11 9.53
C GLN A 103 -8.64 1.12 8.14
N LEU A 104 -7.92 0.05 7.79
CA LEU A 104 -7.26 -0.03 6.49
C LEU A 104 -8.29 -0.01 5.35
N ILE A 105 -9.37 -0.76 5.47
CA ILE A 105 -10.47 -0.74 4.50
C ILE A 105 -11.04 0.67 4.36
N GLY A 106 -11.20 1.38 5.47
CA GLY A 106 -11.66 2.76 5.47
C GLY A 106 -10.69 3.69 4.71
N TYR A 107 -9.40 3.54 4.91
CA TYR A 107 -8.40 4.34 4.19
C TYR A 107 -8.36 4.01 2.70
N PHE A 108 -8.53 2.75 2.31
CA PHE A 108 -8.70 2.39 0.90
C PHE A 108 -9.90 3.08 0.30
N GLY A 109 -11.03 3.09 1.01
CA GLY A 109 -12.23 3.79 0.57
C GLY A 109 -12.00 5.28 0.35
N LYS A 110 -11.32 5.94 1.28
CA LYS A 110 -10.97 7.37 1.15
C LYS A 110 -10.05 7.61 -0.04
N ALA A 111 -9.05 6.75 -0.24
CA ALA A 111 -8.12 6.86 -1.36
C ALA A 111 -8.84 6.73 -2.69
N ILE A 112 -9.75 5.77 -2.82
CA ILE A 112 -10.56 5.58 -4.02
C ILE A 112 -11.42 6.83 -4.28
N GLN A 113 -12.02 7.41 -3.25
CA GLN A 113 -12.82 8.63 -3.38
C GLN A 113 -12.00 9.80 -3.90
N ILE A 114 -10.78 9.98 -3.39
CA ILE A 114 -9.88 11.03 -3.85
C ILE A 114 -9.53 10.82 -5.33
N CYS A 115 -9.17 9.60 -5.72
CA CYS A 115 -8.86 9.27 -7.10
C CYS A 115 -10.05 9.51 -8.03
N LYS A 116 -11.26 9.16 -7.60
CA LYS A 116 -12.50 9.42 -8.36
C LYS A 116 -12.74 10.90 -8.55
N ARG A 117 -12.55 11.73 -7.52
CA ARG A 117 -12.71 13.18 -7.62
C ARG A 117 -11.73 13.80 -8.62
N LEU A 118 -10.58 13.17 -8.80
CA LEU A 118 -9.57 13.59 -9.76
C LEU A 118 -9.75 12.90 -11.12
N ASN A 119 -10.90 12.24 -11.33
CA ASN A 119 -11.29 11.54 -12.56
C ASN A 119 -10.29 10.45 -12.97
N TRP A 120 -9.58 9.84 -12.00
CA TRP A 120 -8.53 8.86 -12.25
C TRP A 120 -7.43 9.36 -13.18
N ASP A 121 -7.27 10.67 -13.28
CA ASP A 121 -6.21 11.29 -14.06
C ASP A 121 -4.90 11.18 -13.28
N ILE A 122 -3.97 10.38 -13.79
CA ILE A 122 -2.73 10.06 -13.08
C ILE A 122 -1.89 11.30 -12.80
N GLU A 123 -1.81 12.23 -13.76
CA GLU A 123 -1.08 13.49 -13.57
C GLU A 123 -1.67 14.31 -12.42
N LYS A 124 -3.00 14.41 -12.36
CA LYS A 124 -3.68 15.12 -11.26
C LYS A 124 -3.48 14.42 -9.93
N ILE A 125 -3.46 13.09 -9.92
CA ILE A 125 -3.23 12.31 -8.68
C ILE A 125 -1.79 12.52 -8.21
N VAL A 126 -0.81 12.49 -9.10
CA VAL A 126 0.59 12.75 -8.75
C VAL A 126 0.74 14.15 -8.16
N ASN A 127 0.14 15.17 -8.78
CA ASN A 127 0.18 16.53 -8.27
C ASN A 127 -0.48 16.64 -6.89
N TRP A 128 -1.60 15.96 -6.70
CA TRP A 128 -2.28 15.90 -5.41
C TRP A 128 -1.38 15.27 -4.33
N LEU A 129 -0.69 14.16 -4.68
CA LEU A 129 0.23 13.48 -3.76
C LEU A 129 1.39 14.38 -3.36
N GLU A 130 2.02 15.07 -4.31
CA GLU A 130 3.13 15.98 -4.02
C GLU A 130 2.69 17.12 -3.11
N ASP A 131 1.54 17.74 -3.39
CA ASP A 131 0.98 18.81 -2.55
C ASP A 131 0.65 18.32 -1.15
N TYR A 132 0.03 17.15 -1.05
CA TYR A 132 -0.35 16.56 0.24
C TYR A 132 0.89 16.25 1.08
N CYS A 133 1.90 15.60 0.48
CA CYS A 133 3.14 15.28 1.17
C CYS A 133 3.89 16.53 1.61
N THR A 134 3.94 17.57 0.77
CA THR A 134 4.58 18.83 1.12
C THR A 134 3.90 19.46 2.34
N LYS A 135 2.58 19.47 2.38
CA LYS A 135 1.82 20.04 3.51
C LYS A 135 1.95 19.22 4.79
N LYS A 136 1.94 17.90 4.68
CA LYS A 136 1.91 17.02 5.86
C LYS A 136 3.29 16.63 6.36
N PHE A 137 4.26 16.47 5.47
CA PHE A 137 5.58 15.93 5.80
C PHE A 137 6.75 16.89 5.49
N GLY A 138 6.50 17.97 4.74
CA GLY A 138 7.55 18.88 4.33
C GLY A 138 8.46 18.35 3.22
N VAL A 139 8.11 17.22 2.62
CA VAL A 139 8.82 16.59 1.48
C VAL A 139 7.81 16.16 0.43
N ILE A 140 8.27 15.93 -0.81
CA ILE A 140 7.35 15.74 -1.94
C ILE A 140 6.79 14.33 -2.08
N SER A 141 7.31 13.34 -1.33
CA SER A 141 6.85 11.96 -1.47
C SER A 141 6.89 11.21 -0.14
N TRP A 142 6.08 10.14 -0.06
CA TRP A 142 6.09 9.23 1.07
C TRP A 142 7.45 8.55 1.23
N SER A 143 8.08 8.16 0.11
CA SER A 143 9.41 7.56 0.13
C SER A 143 10.45 8.49 0.76
N GLU A 144 10.45 9.77 0.37
CA GLU A 144 11.36 10.74 0.97
C GLU A 144 11.11 10.92 2.47
N HIS A 145 9.84 10.89 2.89
CA HIS A 145 9.50 10.97 4.30
C HIS A 145 10.03 9.77 5.09
N CYS A 146 9.90 8.55 4.55
CA CYS A 146 10.36 7.33 5.22
C CYS A 146 11.88 7.25 5.31
N TYR A 147 12.61 7.60 4.24
CA TYR A 147 14.07 7.50 4.17
C TYR A 147 14.78 8.79 4.57
N GLY A 148 14.06 9.91 4.64
CA GLY A 148 14.62 11.19 5.05
C GLY A 148 14.77 11.30 6.56
N GLU A 149 15.71 12.14 6.97
CA GLU A 149 15.94 12.47 8.38
C GLU A 149 15.31 13.82 8.72
#